data_95bd412916336f5a44d408c45995a188
#
_entry.id   95bd412916336f5a44d408c45995a188
#
_cell.length_a   1.000
_cell.length_b   1.000
_cell.length_c   1.000
_cell.angle_alpha   90.00
_cell.angle_beta   90.00
_cell.angle_gamma   90.00
#
_symmetry.space_group_name_H-M   'P 1'
#
loop_
_entity.id
_entity.type
_entity.pdbx_description
1 polymer ?
#
loop_
_entity_poly.entity_id
_entity_poly.type
_entity_poly.pdbx_seq_one_letter_code
_entity_poly.pdbx_strand_id
1 'polypeptide(L)'
;MKKFFMMLLPLAVAVSLSAQEPYSVRMIRSEMKRNPDATYLDGRNGERKWNYTTGLELKAFLDAAGRYEMPEVVQYVRDWADTMATEKGEVYKYKKSNYNVDHICPARIYFDLHDMYGDQDKRYRRVTRMIREQIDSQPRTKSGEFWHKQVYPHQVWLDGFYMALPFYAEYTRRYAPKEQRDSLYADIVHQFTAGAENTFDPATGLYRHAWDESRSMFWC
;
A
#
# COMPACT_ATOMS: atom_id res chain seq x y z
N MET A 1 -32.09 74.35 -8.62
CA MET A 1 -30.76 73.74 -8.34
C MET A 1 -30.97 72.30 -7.99
N LYS A 2 -30.73 71.37 -8.93
CA LYS A 2 -30.83 69.94 -8.71
C LYS A 2 -29.47 69.40 -8.29
N LYS A 3 -29.35 68.89 -7.03
CA LYS A 3 -28.13 68.24 -6.55
C LYS A 3 -28.07 66.81 -7.09
N PHE A 4 -27.08 66.53 -7.95
CA PHE A 4 -26.75 65.20 -8.43
C PHE A 4 -25.93 64.53 -7.32
N PHE A 5 -26.48 63.47 -6.71
CA PHE A 5 -25.77 62.65 -5.71
C PHE A 5 -25.12 61.48 -6.51
N MET A 6 -23.82 61.58 -6.68
CA MET A 6 -23.03 60.54 -7.38
C MET A 6 -22.68 59.46 -6.32
N MET A 7 -23.36 58.34 -6.42
CA MET A 7 -23.17 57.16 -5.59
C MET A 7 -21.95 56.41 -6.10
N LEU A 8 -20.83 56.52 -5.41
CA LEU A 8 -19.64 55.70 -5.65
C LEU A 8 -19.91 54.28 -5.11
N LEU A 9 -20.12 53.32 -6.03
CA LEU A 9 -20.08 51.90 -5.67
C LEU A 9 -18.63 51.51 -5.43
N PRO A 10 -18.31 50.90 -4.25
CA PRO A 10 -16.99 50.32 -4.05
C PRO A 10 -16.86 49.05 -4.90
N LEU A 11 -15.92 49.07 -5.82
CA LEU A 11 -15.51 47.90 -6.61
C LEU A 11 -14.77 46.94 -5.63
N ALA A 12 -15.48 45.91 -5.12
CA ALA A 12 -14.88 44.86 -4.35
C ALA A 12 -14.02 44.01 -5.30
N VAL A 13 -12.74 44.24 -5.32
CA VAL A 13 -11.77 43.34 -5.96
C VAL A 13 -11.71 42.07 -5.13
N ALA A 14 -12.42 41.05 -5.57
CA ALA A 14 -12.26 39.71 -5.04
C ALA A 14 -10.86 39.21 -5.42
N VAL A 15 -9.91 39.37 -4.53
CA VAL A 15 -8.62 38.68 -4.61
C VAL A 15 -8.92 37.19 -4.39
N SER A 16 -9.04 36.45 -5.48
CA SER A 16 -9.04 34.99 -5.43
C SER A 16 -7.69 34.56 -4.89
N LEU A 17 -7.60 34.32 -3.58
CA LEU A 17 -6.51 33.56 -2.99
C LEU A 17 -6.59 32.16 -3.61
N SER A 18 -5.89 31.94 -4.72
CA SER A 18 -5.70 30.61 -5.23
C SER A 18 -4.90 29.84 -4.16
N ALA A 19 -5.57 28.97 -3.43
CA ALA A 19 -4.89 28.09 -2.49
C ALA A 19 -3.82 27.35 -3.28
N GLN A 20 -2.60 27.36 -2.76
CA GLN A 20 -1.50 26.63 -3.41
C GLN A 20 -1.88 25.17 -3.51
N GLU A 21 -1.72 24.57 -4.70
CA GLU A 21 -1.99 23.16 -4.94
C GLU A 21 -1.25 22.29 -3.90
N PRO A 22 -1.92 21.34 -3.24
CA PRO A 22 -1.30 20.47 -2.25
C PRO A 22 -0.04 19.76 -2.76
N TYR A 23 0.98 19.64 -1.93
CA TYR A 23 2.22 18.97 -2.33
C TYR A 23 1.98 17.54 -2.82
N SER A 24 1.08 16.77 -2.20
CA SER A 24 0.71 15.44 -2.64
C SER A 24 0.18 15.43 -4.08
N VAL A 25 -0.69 16.36 -4.45
CA VAL A 25 -1.21 16.49 -5.82
C VAL A 25 -0.09 16.84 -6.80
N ARG A 26 0.78 17.78 -6.43
CA ARG A 26 1.94 18.17 -7.25
C ARG A 26 2.90 16.99 -7.46
N MET A 27 3.16 16.20 -6.42
CA MET A 27 4.01 15.00 -6.50
C MET A 27 3.39 13.97 -7.44
N ILE A 28 2.11 13.66 -7.29
CA ILE A 28 1.38 12.72 -8.15
C ILE A 28 1.46 13.16 -9.62
N ARG A 29 1.12 14.40 -9.91
CA ARG A 29 1.20 14.93 -11.29
C ARG A 29 2.60 14.89 -11.86
N SER A 30 3.60 15.20 -11.03
CA SER A 30 5.01 15.12 -11.44
C SER A 30 5.41 13.69 -11.75
N GLU A 31 4.97 12.72 -10.96
CA GLU A 31 5.30 11.31 -11.16
C GLU A 31 4.61 10.75 -12.40
N MET A 32 3.31 10.97 -12.57
CA MET A 32 2.56 10.57 -13.76
C MET A 32 3.13 11.19 -15.05
N LYS A 33 3.65 12.41 -14.97
CA LYS A 33 4.33 13.05 -16.11
C LYS A 33 5.66 12.37 -16.47
N ARG A 34 6.43 11.94 -15.46
CA ARG A 34 7.70 11.22 -15.68
C ARG A 34 7.48 9.78 -16.13
N ASN A 35 6.47 9.14 -15.58
CA ASN A 35 6.11 7.75 -15.83
C ASN A 35 4.65 7.65 -16.28
N PRO A 36 4.36 7.94 -17.58
CA PRO A 36 2.99 7.86 -18.09
C PRO A 36 2.35 6.47 -17.99
N ASP A 37 3.16 5.43 -17.93
CA ASP A 37 2.75 4.05 -17.65
C ASP A 37 3.22 3.66 -16.24
N ALA A 38 2.28 3.47 -15.32
CA ALA A 38 2.54 3.11 -13.93
C ALA A 38 3.29 1.78 -13.75
N THR A 39 3.29 0.91 -14.74
CA THR A 39 3.98 -0.39 -14.66
C THR A 39 5.50 -0.25 -14.59
N TYR A 40 6.04 0.93 -14.90
CA TYR A 40 7.46 1.23 -14.88
C TYR A 40 7.91 2.14 -13.73
N LEU A 41 7.03 2.48 -12.79
CA LEU A 41 7.33 3.39 -11.67
C LEU A 41 8.62 3.03 -10.90
N ASP A 42 8.83 1.75 -10.63
CA ASP A 42 10.03 1.25 -9.92
C ASP A 42 11.07 0.66 -10.89
N GLY A 43 10.87 0.84 -12.17
CA GLY A 43 11.67 0.21 -13.22
C GLY A 43 12.90 1.01 -13.61
N ARG A 44 14.00 0.93 -12.85
CA ARG A 44 15.27 1.60 -13.19
C ARG A 44 15.80 1.29 -14.60
N ASN A 45 15.37 0.18 -15.19
CA ASN A 45 15.81 -0.30 -16.51
C ASN A 45 14.64 -0.51 -17.48
N GLY A 46 13.48 0.14 -17.27
CA GLY A 46 12.29 -0.06 -18.10
C GLY A 46 11.63 -1.43 -17.91
N GLU A 47 11.91 -2.12 -16.83
CA GLU A 47 11.26 -3.38 -16.49
C GLU A 47 10.03 -3.17 -15.60
N ARG A 48 8.95 -3.87 -15.91
CA ARG A 48 7.78 -3.94 -15.04
C ARG A 48 8.12 -4.68 -13.76
N LYS A 49 7.64 -4.17 -12.62
CA LYS A 49 7.86 -4.83 -11.33
C LYS A 49 6.57 -4.92 -10.52
N TRP A 50 6.34 -6.11 -9.97
CA TRP A 50 5.44 -6.31 -8.85
C TRP A 50 6.24 -6.18 -7.56
N ASN A 51 6.24 -5.00 -6.95
CA ASN A 51 7.07 -4.71 -5.78
C ASN A 51 6.37 -3.73 -4.82
N TYR A 52 6.82 -3.72 -3.56
CA TYR A 52 6.26 -2.86 -2.52
C TYR A 52 6.36 -1.37 -2.83
N THR A 53 7.43 -0.92 -3.46
CA THR A 53 7.66 0.48 -3.83
C THR A 53 6.52 1.02 -4.69
N THR A 54 6.22 0.36 -5.80
CA THR A 54 5.07 0.70 -6.65
C THR A 54 3.75 0.54 -5.90
N GLY A 55 3.60 -0.53 -5.11
CA GLY A 55 2.39 -0.78 -4.33
C GLY A 55 2.10 0.30 -3.30
N LEU A 56 3.15 0.78 -2.61
CA LEU A 56 3.04 1.86 -1.63
C LEU A 56 2.66 3.18 -2.29
N GLU A 57 3.36 3.52 -3.37
CA GLU A 57 3.15 4.77 -4.09
C GLU A 57 1.75 4.85 -4.70
N LEU A 58 1.32 3.81 -5.44
CA LEU A 58 0.00 3.78 -6.05
C LEU A 58 -1.14 3.72 -5.03
N LYS A 59 -0.92 3.09 -3.86
CA LYS A 59 -1.90 3.16 -2.77
C LYS A 59 -2.05 4.59 -2.24
N ALA A 60 -0.93 5.31 -2.06
CA ALA A 60 -0.96 6.72 -1.66
C ALA A 60 -1.62 7.60 -2.75
N PHE A 61 -1.45 7.27 -4.02
CA PHE A 61 -2.14 7.94 -5.14
C PHE A 61 -3.65 7.77 -5.03
N LEU A 62 -4.17 6.57 -4.78
CA LEU A 62 -5.60 6.33 -4.59
C LEU A 62 -6.16 7.10 -3.39
N ASP A 63 -5.43 7.12 -2.26
CA ASP A 63 -5.86 7.84 -1.07
C ASP A 63 -5.96 9.35 -1.33
N ALA A 64 -4.98 9.91 -2.03
CA ALA A 64 -5.00 11.31 -2.44
C ALA A 64 -6.08 11.58 -3.49
N ALA A 65 -6.27 10.68 -4.46
CA ALA A 65 -7.29 10.81 -5.50
C ALA A 65 -8.71 10.85 -4.92
N GLY A 66 -8.98 10.03 -3.90
CA GLY A 66 -10.25 10.07 -3.18
C GLY A 66 -10.48 11.38 -2.41
N ARG A 67 -9.40 12.01 -1.89
CA ARG A 67 -9.47 13.28 -1.16
C ARG A 67 -9.63 14.49 -2.07
N TYR A 68 -9.00 14.48 -3.24
CA TYR A 68 -8.90 15.64 -4.15
C TYR A 68 -9.69 15.46 -5.46
N GLU A 69 -10.52 14.40 -5.53
CA GLU A 69 -11.37 14.12 -6.68
C GLU A 69 -10.60 14.06 -8.02
N MET A 70 -9.58 13.19 -8.07
CA MET A 70 -8.67 13.03 -9.21
C MET A 70 -8.95 11.73 -9.99
N PRO A 71 -9.99 11.65 -10.82
CA PRO A 71 -10.37 10.42 -11.53
C PRO A 71 -9.28 9.93 -12.49
N GLU A 72 -8.46 10.81 -13.03
CA GLU A 72 -7.32 10.47 -13.89
C GLU A 72 -6.25 9.65 -13.15
N VAL A 73 -6.08 9.93 -11.86
CA VAL A 73 -5.15 9.17 -11.00
C VAL A 73 -5.70 7.79 -10.70
N VAL A 74 -7.01 7.69 -10.44
CA VAL A 74 -7.67 6.39 -10.23
C VAL A 74 -7.55 5.53 -11.49
N GLN A 75 -7.74 6.11 -12.68
CA GLN A 75 -7.58 5.39 -13.95
C GLN A 75 -6.13 4.92 -14.15
N TYR A 76 -5.15 5.76 -13.86
CA TYR A 76 -3.72 5.42 -13.93
C TYR A 76 -3.37 4.21 -13.05
N VAL A 77 -3.88 4.18 -11.82
CA VAL A 77 -3.68 3.04 -10.91
C VAL A 77 -4.42 1.78 -11.40
N ARG A 78 -5.63 1.94 -11.94
CA ARG A 78 -6.38 0.83 -12.52
C ARG A 78 -5.67 0.21 -13.71
N ASP A 79 -5.13 1.01 -14.62
CA ASP A 79 -4.39 0.55 -15.79
C ASP A 79 -3.16 -0.28 -15.36
N TRP A 80 -2.46 0.16 -14.31
CA TRP A 80 -1.41 -0.63 -13.68
C TRP A 80 -1.94 -1.98 -13.18
N ALA A 81 -3.00 -1.98 -12.38
CA ALA A 81 -3.53 -3.19 -11.77
C ALA A 81 -3.99 -4.21 -12.83
N ASP A 82 -4.65 -3.72 -13.88
CA ASP A 82 -5.16 -4.56 -14.98
C ASP A 82 -4.02 -5.08 -15.88
N THR A 83 -2.88 -4.36 -15.94
CA THR A 83 -1.68 -4.81 -16.65
C THR A 83 -0.87 -5.83 -15.83
N MET A 84 -0.81 -5.65 -14.51
CA MET A 84 -0.01 -6.49 -13.63
C MET A 84 -0.67 -7.82 -13.26
N ALA A 85 -1.98 -7.96 -13.47
CA ALA A 85 -2.70 -9.20 -13.20
C ALA A 85 -3.58 -9.62 -14.38
N THR A 86 -3.55 -10.89 -14.73
CA THR A 86 -4.46 -11.48 -15.72
C THR A 86 -5.88 -11.58 -15.15
N GLU A 87 -6.88 -11.78 -16.02
CA GLU A 87 -8.26 -12.06 -15.60
C GLU A 87 -8.36 -13.31 -14.69
N LYS A 88 -7.42 -14.25 -14.81
CA LYS A 88 -7.32 -15.41 -13.92
C LYS A 88 -6.74 -15.10 -12.55
N GLY A 89 -6.25 -13.87 -12.33
CA GLY A 89 -5.60 -13.44 -11.10
C GLY A 89 -4.14 -13.81 -10.99
N GLU A 90 -3.51 -14.24 -12.10
CA GLU A 90 -2.07 -14.50 -12.15
C GLU A 90 -1.33 -13.16 -12.20
N VAL A 91 -0.39 -12.95 -11.28
CA VAL A 91 0.35 -11.70 -11.16
C VAL A 91 1.72 -11.80 -11.82
N TYR A 92 2.08 -10.76 -12.55
CA TYR A 92 3.32 -10.66 -13.30
C TYR A 92 4.55 -10.92 -12.42
N LYS A 93 5.36 -11.91 -12.80
CA LYS A 93 6.59 -12.35 -12.09
C LYS A 93 6.40 -12.70 -10.60
N TYR A 94 5.19 -12.77 -10.09
CA TYR A 94 4.94 -13.21 -8.72
C TYR A 94 5.16 -14.72 -8.59
N LYS A 95 5.86 -15.11 -7.53
CA LYS A 95 6.07 -16.52 -7.16
C LYS A 95 5.83 -16.68 -5.66
N LYS A 96 4.76 -17.40 -5.28
CA LYS A 96 4.43 -17.67 -3.88
C LYS A 96 5.60 -18.30 -3.11
N SER A 97 6.36 -19.20 -3.73
CA SER A 97 7.50 -19.88 -3.12
C SER A 97 8.65 -18.95 -2.68
N ASN A 98 8.68 -17.70 -3.16
CA ASN A 98 9.64 -16.72 -2.68
C ASN A 98 9.31 -16.25 -1.26
N TYR A 99 8.09 -16.47 -0.80
CA TYR A 99 7.59 -16.01 0.52
C TYR A 99 8.03 -14.57 0.84
N ASN A 100 8.00 -13.71 -0.17
CA ASN A 100 8.44 -12.33 -0.03
C ASN A 100 7.25 -11.46 0.42
N VAL A 101 7.32 -10.92 1.65
CA VAL A 101 6.26 -10.06 2.19
C VAL A 101 6.12 -8.75 1.43
N ASP A 102 7.19 -8.26 0.77
CA ASP A 102 7.12 -7.08 -0.09
C ASP A 102 6.11 -7.24 -1.24
N HIS A 103 5.92 -8.47 -1.69
CA HIS A 103 4.98 -8.78 -2.76
C HIS A 103 3.52 -8.81 -2.31
N ILE A 104 3.26 -8.71 -0.99
CA ILE A 104 1.91 -8.61 -0.43
C ILE A 104 1.39 -7.17 -0.52
N CYS A 105 2.27 -6.19 -0.30
CA CYS A 105 1.92 -4.78 -0.24
C CYS A 105 1.12 -4.27 -1.46
N PRO A 106 1.51 -4.55 -2.71
CA PRO A 106 0.80 -4.06 -3.90
C PRO A 106 -0.65 -4.56 -4.00
N ALA A 107 -0.94 -5.72 -3.41
CA ALA A 107 -2.27 -6.32 -3.49
C ALA A 107 -3.35 -5.53 -2.73
N ARG A 108 -2.97 -4.58 -1.88
CA ARG A 108 -3.92 -3.67 -1.19
C ARG A 108 -4.73 -2.82 -2.15
N ILE A 109 -4.14 -2.43 -3.27
CA ILE A 109 -4.76 -1.66 -4.35
C ILE A 109 -6.01 -2.36 -4.89
N TYR A 110 -5.99 -3.68 -4.97
CA TYR A 110 -7.10 -4.46 -5.51
C TYR A 110 -8.35 -4.44 -4.63
N PHE A 111 -8.23 -4.16 -3.33
CA PHE A 111 -9.40 -3.91 -2.48
C PHE A 111 -10.08 -2.60 -2.84
N ASP A 112 -9.31 -1.52 -3.03
CA ASP A 112 -9.84 -0.21 -3.35
C ASP A 112 -10.51 -0.22 -4.73
N LEU A 113 -9.85 -0.83 -5.73
CA LEU A 113 -10.41 -0.97 -7.07
C LEU A 113 -11.67 -1.83 -7.10
N HIS A 114 -11.73 -2.88 -6.27
CA HIS A 114 -12.94 -3.68 -6.11
C HIS A 114 -14.10 -2.85 -5.56
N ASP A 115 -13.84 -1.96 -4.60
CA ASP A 115 -14.87 -1.07 -4.04
C ASP A 115 -15.34 -0.03 -5.04
N MET A 116 -14.43 0.51 -5.85
CA MET A 116 -14.74 1.57 -6.82
C MET A 116 -15.47 1.06 -8.07
N TYR A 117 -15.07 -0.09 -8.57
CA TYR A 117 -15.54 -0.59 -9.88
C TYR A 117 -16.32 -1.90 -9.83
N GLY A 118 -16.41 -2.52 -8.67
CA GLY A 118 -16.83 -3.91 -8.56
C GLY A 118 -15.75 -4.86 -9.12
N ASP A 119 -16.10 -6.12 -9.32
CA ASP A 119 -15.18 -7.16 -9.77
C ASP A 119 -15.91 -8.09 -10.77
N GLN A 120 -16.27 -7.52 -11.92
CA GLN A 120 -17.08 -8.21 -12.93
C GLN A 120 -16.39 -9.48 -13.45
N ASP A 121 -15.09 -9.42 -13.70
CA ASP A 121 -14.26 -10.55 -14.15
C ASP A 121 -13.66 -11.37 -12.98
N LYS A 122 -13.92 -10.95 -11.73
CA LYS A 122 -13.37 -11.52 -10.49
C LYS A 122 -11.85 -11.46 -10.38
N ARG A 123 -11.17 -10.64 -11.18
CA ARG A 123 -9.72 -10.47 -11.19
C ARG A 123 -9.21 -9.98 -9.84
N TYR A 124 -9.79 -8.91 -9.32
CA TYR A 124 -9.34 -8.27 -8.08
C TYR A 124 -9.45 -9.22 -6.89
N ARG A 125 -10.55 -9.94 -6.80
CA ARG A 125 -10.73 -10.95 -5.75
C ARG A 125 -9.82 -12.16 -5.89
N ARG A 126 -9.50 -12.58 -7.11
CA ARG A 126 -8.56 -13.67 -7.36
C ARG A 126 -7.15 -13.31 -6.93
N VAL A 127 -6.68 -12.09 -7.25
CA VAL A 127 -5.38 -11.57 -6.79
C VAL A 127 -5.32 -11.55 -5.27
N THR A 128 -6.30 -10.93 -4.61
CA THR A 128 -6.29 -10.86 -3.14
C THR A 128 -6.34 -12.24 -2.49
N ARG A 129 -7.08 -13.21 -3.06
CA ARG A 129 -7.09 -14.58 -2.56
C ARG A 129 -5.74 -15.28 -2.73
N MET A 130 -5.10 -15.16 -3.89
CA MET A 130 -3.79 -15.76 -4.14
C MET A 130 -2.73 -15.20 -3.16
N ILE A 131 -2.74 -13.90 -2.89
CA ILE A 131 -1.85 -13.27 -1.92
C ILE A 131 -2.17 -13.73 -0.49
N ARG A 132 -3.45 -13.93 -0.16
CA ARG A 132 -3.84 -14.49 1.14
C ARG A 132 -3.30 -15.91 1.33
N GLU A 133 -3.29 -16.73 0.29
CA GLU A 133 -2.71 -18.07 0.32
C GLU A 133 -1.19 -18.07 0.59
N GLN A 134 -0.48 -16.99 0.26
CA GLN A 134 0.91 -16.82 0.71
C GLN A 134 0.96 -16.63 2.21
N ILE A 135 0.14 -15.75 2.78
CA ILE A 135 0.12 -15.50 4.23
C ILE A 135 -0.18 -16.77 5.02
N ASP A 136 -1.13 -17.61 4.53
CA ASP A 136 -1.49 -18.88 5.16
C ASP A 136 -0.32 -19.85 5.27
N SER A 137 0.61 -19.77 4.33
CA SER A 137 1.78 -20.65 4.25
C SER A 137 3.11 -19.95 4.51
N GLN A 138 3.08 -18.67 4.90
CA GLN A 138 4.30 -17.89 5.16
C GLN A 138 5.14 -18.57 6.26
N PRO A 139 6.41 -18.87 6.01
CA PRO A 139 7.30 -19.38 7.04
C PRO A 139 7.39 -18.43 8.25
N ARG A 140 7.52 -19.01 9.44
CA ARG A 140 7.54 -18.25 10.70
C ARG A 140 8.77 -18.57 11.53
N THR A 141 9.15 -17.65 12.37
CA THR A 141 10.10 -17.86 13.47
C THR A 141 9.47 -18.75 14.55
N LYS A 142 10.25 -19.17 15.53
CA LYS A 142 9.74 -19.91 16.70
C LYS A 142 8.81 -19.06 17.56
N SER A 143 9.03 -17.75 17.59
CA SER A 143 8.14 -16.78 18.24
C SER A 143 6.89 -16.43 17.43
N GLY A 144 6.80 -16.90 16.18
CA GLY A 144 5.57 -16.85 15.36
C GLY A 144 5.53 -15.75 14.32
N GLU A 145 6.51 -14.85 14.24
CA GLU A 145 6.55 -13.80 13.23
C GLU A 145 6.84 -14.37 11.84
N PHE A 146 6.34 -13.72 10.81
CA PHE A 146 6.63 -14.05 9.43
C PHE A 146 8.10 -13.80 9.09
N TRP A 147 8.75 -14.76 8.43
CA TRP A 147 10.00 -14.47 7.73
C TRP A 147 9.77 -13.41 6.69
N HIS A 148 10.73 -12.50 6.55
CA HIS A 148 10.63 -11.45 5.55
C HIS A 148 10.65 -11.99 4.11
N LYS A 149 11.54 -12.95 3.82
CA LYS A 149 11.68 -13.63 2.50
C LYS A 149 12.29 -15.00 2.66
N GLN A 150 11.97 -15.89 1.72
CA GLN A 150 12.60 -17.22 1.67
C GLN A 150 14.14 -17.16 1.55
N VAL A 151 14.68 -16.17 0.84
CA VAL A 151 16.13 -15.99 0.68
C VAL A 151 16.82 -15.46 1.94
N TYR A 152 16.06 -15.00 2.91
CA TYR A 152 16.50 -14.55 4.24
C TYR A 152 15.75 -15.36 5.31
N PRO A 153 16.01 -16.68 5.44
CA PRO A 153 15.30 -17.52 6.37
C PRO A 153 15.54 -17.04 7.82
N HIS A 154 14.52 -17.19 8.67
CA HIS A 154 14.56 -16.80 10.08
C HIS A 154 14.67 -15.27 10.34
N GLN A 155 14.62 -14.43 9.32
CA GLN A 155 14.71 -12.99 9.49
C GLN A 155 13.34 -12.32 9.52
N VAL A 156 13.16 -11.45 10.51
CA VAL A 156 12.04 -10.52 10.65
C VAL A 156 12.55 -9.11 10.43
N TRP A 157 11.92 -8.38 9.53
CA TRP A 157 12.26 -7.00 9.26
C TRP A 157 11.10 -6.09 9.65
N LEU A 158 11.40 -4.95 10.25
CA LEU A 158 10.41 -4.05 10.84
C LEU A 158 9.42 -3.51 9.80
N ASP A 159 9.91 -3.17 8.60
CA ASP A 159 9.08 -2.76 7.48
C ASP A 159 8.17 -3.89 6.96
N GLY A 160 8.57 -5.16 7.13
CA GLY A 160 7.78 -6.32 6.73
C GLY A 160 6.40 -6.38 7.37
N PHE A 161 6.25 -5.82 8.58
CA PHE A 161 4.93 -5.70 9.22
C PHE A 161 4.01 -4.80 8.42
N TYR A 162 4.51 -3.68 7.92
CA TYR A 162 3.72 -2.81 7.04
C TYR A 162 3.44 -3.46 5.68
N MET A 163 4.38 -4.26 5.16
CA MET A 163 4.19 -4.94 3.88
C MET A 163 3.03 -5.94 3.92
N ALA A 164 2.90 -6.71 5.00
CA ALA A 164 1.96 -7.83 5.09
C ALA A 164 0.69 -7.53 5.89
N LEU A 165 0.81 -6.89 7.07
CA LEU A 165 -0.27 -6.90 8.05
C LEU A 165 -1.46 -6.01 7.67
N PRO A 166 -1.33 -4.84 7.02
CA PRO A 166 -2.48 -4.08 6.55
C PRO A 166 -3.31 -4.85 5.49
N PHE A 167 -2.66 -5.60 4.61
CA PHE A 167 -3.35 -6.48 3.69
C PHE A 167 -4.08 -7.61 4.43
N TYR A 168 -3.40 -8.25 5.39
CA TYR A 168 -3.96 -9.35 6.17
C TYR A 168 -5.19 -8.90 6.96
N ALA A 169 -5.12 -7.75 7.62
CA ALA A 169 -6.24 -7.18 8.37
C ALA A 169 -7.43 -6.86 7.46
N GLU A 170 -7.17 -6.25 6.30
CA GLU A 170 -8.22 -5.89 5.35
C GLU A 170 -8.87 -7.12 4.72
N TYR A 171 -8.09 -8.13 4.34
CA TYR A 171 -8.63 -9.41 3.86
C TYR A 171 -9.50 -10.08 4.92
N THR A 172 -9.03 -10.11 6.18
CA THR A 172 -9.77 -10.67 7.32
C THR A 172 -11.12 -9.97 7.50
N ARG A 173 -11.12 -8.64 7.49
CA ARG A 173 -12.32 -7.82 7.61
C ARG A 173 -13.34 -8.12 6.52
N ARG A 174 -12.88 -8.26 5.27
CA ARG A 174 -13.75 -8.40 4.09
C ARG A 174 -14.24 -9.81 3.88
N TYR A 175 -13.37 -10.79 4.00
CA TYR A 175 -13.60 -12.12 3.43
C TYR A 175 -13.51 -13.27 4.42
N ALA A 176 -12.91 -13.09 5.59
CA ALA A 176 -12.83 -14.17 6.57
C ALA A 176 -14.21 -14.47 7.18
N PRO A 177 -14.54 -15.75 7.42
CA PRO A 177 -15.70 -16.12 8.23
C PRO A 177 -15.69 -15.43 9.59
N LYS A 178 -16.86 -15.02 10.07
CA LYS A 178 -16.96 -14.25 11.33
C LYS A 178 -16.30 -14.98 12.51
N GLU A 179 -16.50 -16.27 12.59
CA GLU A 179 -15.97 -17.16 13.63
C GLU A 179 -14.45 -17.27 13.65
N GLN A 180 -13.77 -16.91 12.55
CA GLN A 180 -12.31 -16.95 12.44
C GLN A 180 -11.65 -15.58 12.66
N ARG A 181 -12.43 -14.49 12.62
CA ARG A 181 -11.84 -13.13 12.59
C ARG A 181 -11.02 -12.81 13.83
N ASP A 182 -11.52 -13.19 15.01
CA ASP A 182 -10.83 -12.90 16.27
C ASP A 182 -9.48 -13.59 16.34
N SER A 183 -9.37 -14.85 15.91
CA SER A 183 -8.09 -15.56 15.86
C SER A 183 -7.11 -14.98 14.84
N LEU A 184 -7.62 -14.54 13.67
CA LEU A 184 -6.79 -13.90 12.64
C LEU A 184 -6.30 -12.51 13.08
N TYR A 185 -7.14 -11.73 13.76
CA TYR A 185 -6.70 -10.47 14.34
C TYR A 185 -5.74 -10.67 15.52
N ALA A 186 -5.92 -11.71 16.33
CA ALA A 186 -4.97 -12.06 17.37
C ALA A 186 -3.60 -12.43 16.79
N ASP A 187 -3.55 -13.14 15.65
CA ASP A 187 -2.29 -13.41 14.93
C ASP A 187 -1.63 -12.11 14.45
N ILE A 188 -2.41 -11.18 13.89
CA ILE A 188 -1.87 -9.87 13.47
C ILE A 188 -1.29 -9.09 14.66
N VAL A 189 -1.99 -9.06 15.78
CA VAL A 189 -1.49 -8.42 17.03
C VAL A 189 -0.22 -9.11 17.50
N HIS A 190 -0.19 -10.44 17.46
CA HIS A 190 0.98 -11.22 17.83
C HIS A 190 2.21 -10.88 16.96
N GLN A 191 2.03 -10.69 15.65
CA GLN A 191 3.13 -10.25 14.78
C GLN A 191 3.79 -8.96 15.30
N PHE A 192 2.97 -7.97 15.69
CA PHE A 192 3.48 -6.71 16.23
C PHE A 192 4.13 -6.86 17.59
N THR A 193 3.52 -7.61 18.51
CA THR A 193 4.04 -7.75 19.88
C THR A 193 5.35 -8.55 19.89
N ALA A 194 5.40 -9.69 19.22
CA ALA A 194 6.62 -10.49 19.13
C ALA A 194 7.72 -9.75 18.36
N GLY A 195 7.37 -9.07 17.28
CA GLY A 195 8.33 -8.27 16.54
C GLY A 195 8.87 -7.09 17.34
N ALA A 196 8.04 -6.43 18.15
CA ALA A 196 8.48 -5.38 19.05
C ALA A 196 9.46 -5.91 20.10
N GLU A 197 9.15 -7.06 20.71
CA GLU A 197 10.04 -7.71 21.70
C GLU A 197 11.41 -8.06 21.08
N ASN A 198 11.43 -8.60 19.86
CA ASN A 198 12.65 -9.06 19.20
C ASN A 198 13.49 -7.93 18.57
N THR A 199 12.90 -6.78 18.25
CA THR A 199 13.61 -5.67 17.60
C THR A 199 13.90 -4.50 18.54
N PHE A 200 13.31 -4.45 19.72
CA PHE A 200 13.54 -3.38 20.68
C PHE A 200 14.95 -3.44 21.28
N ASP A 201 15.64 -2.31 21.24
CA ASP A 201 16.95 -2.13 21.86
C ASP A 201 16.82 -1.28 23.12
N PRO A 202 16.88 -1.90 24.31
CA PRO A 202 16.71 -1.18 25.58
C PRO A 202 17.83 -0.17 25.86
N ALA A 203 19.01 -0.35 25.25
CA ALA A 203 20.13 0.57 25.43
C ALA A 203 19.90 1.92 24.73
N THR A 204 19.16 1.93 23.63
CA THR A 204 18.87 3.15 22.86
C THR A 204 17.42 3.59 22.98
N GLY A 205 16.51 2.73 23.44
CA GLY A 205 15.07 2.97 23.46
C GLY A 205 14.43 2.94 22.06
N LEU A 206 15.13 2.43 21.04
CA LEU A 206 14.68 2.39 19.66
C LEU A 206 14.45 0.95 19.20
N TYR A 207 13.71 0.81 18.09
CA TYR A 207 13.57 -0.47 17.40
C TYR A 207 14.63 -0.61 16.32
N ARG A 208 15.24 -1.77 16.23
CA ARG A 208 16.17 -2.12 15.15
C ARG A 208 15.40 -2.49 13.90
N HIS A 209 16.03 -2.29 12.74
CA HIS A 209 15.41 -2.57 11.44
C HIS A 209 15.02 -4.03 11.28
N ALA A 210 15.86 -4.95 11.75
CA ALA A 210 15.62 -6.36 11.58
C ALA A 210 16.24 -7.22 12.70
N TRP A 211 15.72 -8.43 12.84
CA TRP A 211 16.18 -9.45 13.76
C TRP A 211 16.33 -10.80 13.03
N ASP A 212 17.37 -11.55 13.37
CA ASP A 212 17.65 -12.90 12.86
C ASP A 212 17.59 -13.90 14.02
N GLU A 213 16.56 -14.72 14.04
CA GLU A 213 16.35 -15.75 15.07
C GLU A 213 17.50 -16.76 15.13
N SER A 214 18.04 -17.17 13.97
CA SER A 214 19.08 -18.20 13.90
C SER A 214 20.41 -17.77 14.52
N ARG A 215 20.63 -16.45 14.58
CA ARG A 215 21.85 -15.84 15.13
C ARG A 215 21.62 -15.11 16.44
N SER A 216 20.35 -15.00 16.88
CA SER A 216 19.94 -14.19 18.04
C SER A 216 20.52 -12.76 17.99
N MET A 217 20.48 -12.14 16.82
CA MET A 217 21.03 -10.81 16.57
C MET A 217 20.06 -9.93 15.80
N PHE A 218 20.21 -8.63 16.01
CA PHE A 218 19.48 -7.60 15.27
C PHE A 218 20.46 -6.61 14.62
N TRP A 219 19.98 -5.89 13.63
CA TRP A 219 20.74 -4.82 12.97
C TRP A 219 19.86 -3.62 12.61
N CYS A 220 20.48 -2.48 12.39
CA CYS A 220 19.80 -1.24 12.00
C CYS A 220 19.60 -1.11 10.50
#